data_5ecd4c7fe9a9466b990d1a1dd03bf34c
#
_entry.id   5ecd4c7fe9a9466b990d1a1dd03bf34c
#
_cell.length_a   1.000
_cell.length_b   1.000
_cell.length_c   1.000
_cell.angle_alpha   90.00
_cell.angle_beta   90.00
_cell.angle_gamma   90.00
#
_symmetry.space_group_name_H-M   'P 1'
#
loop_
_entity.id
_entity.type
_entity.pdbx_description
1 polymer ?
#
loop_
_entity_poly.entity_id
_entity_poly.type
_entity_poly.pdbx_seq_one_letter_code
_entity_poly.pdbx_strand_id
1 'polypeptide(L)'
;VPSWWTVTDKELILISSKNPDLQFERNADGTLVIMPPTGGISGNREAKAGAYLLSWLESHDLGEVFGPSTGFKANTAIKSPDAAFVARGRLAEDWDEQEDRFLNLAPDFVIEIRSKTDIETLQAKMREYIDNGVRLGWLFDRQNQQAWVYRADGSVTQYPATAVLNGEDVVLGFTLAVRSLL
;
A
#
# COMPACT_ATOMS: atom_id res chain seq x y z
N VAL A 1 16.72 1.62 18.41
CA VAL A 1 16.92 0.15 18.32
C VAL A 1 18.35 -0.07 17.86
N PRO A 2 19.11 -1.02 18.46
CA PRO A 2 20.46 -1.30 17.99
C PRO A 2 20.48 -1.71 16.52
N SER A 3 21.45 -1.23 15.75
CA SER A 3 21.56 -1.46 14.30
C SER A 3 21.72 -2.94 13.87
N TRP A 4 21.96 -3.84 14.83
CA TRP A 4 22.09 -5.28 14.61
C TRP A 4 20.82 -6.08 14.95
N TRP A 5 19.78 -5.43 15.47
CA TRP A 5 18.52 -6.11 15.82
C TRP A 5 17.52 -6.03 14.65
N THR A 6 17.25 -7.17 14.05
CA THR A 6 16.24 -7.32 13.00
C THR A 6 15.03 -8.03 13.61
N VAL A 7 13.87 -7.41 13.52
CA VAL A 7 12.62 -7.99 14.03
C VAL A 7 12.21 -9.15 13.13
N THR A 8 12.01 -10.32 13.69
CA THR A 8 11.45 -11.48 12.97
C THR A 8 9.95 -11.30 12.72
N ASP A 9 9.37 -12.08 11.79
CA ASP A 9 7.92 -12.05 11.54
C ASP A 9 7.11 -12.35 12.79
N LYS A 10 7.54 -13.35 13.59
CA LYS A 10 6.88 -13.72 14.85
C LYS A 10 6.92 -12.60 15.87
N GLU A 11 8.05 -11.92 16.00
CA GLU A 11 8.19 -10.78 16.90
C GLU A 11 7.34 -9.60 16.43
N LEU A 12 7.28 -9.33 15.12
CA LEU A 12 6.46 -8.27 14.56
C LEU A 12 4.96 -8.52 14.81
N ILE A 13 4.48 -9.74 14.57
CA ILE A 13 3.10 -10.16 14.89
C ILE A 13 2.82 -9.99 16.39
N LEU A 14 3.75 -10.44 17.25
CA LEU A 14 3.58 -10.32 18.70
C LEU A 14 3.56 -8.85 19.16
N ILE A 15 4.45 -8.01 18.63
CA ILE A 15 4.48 -6.58 18.95
C ILE A 15 3.19 -5.91 18.48
N SER A 16 2.75 -6.19 17.27
CA SER A 16 1.50 -5.66 16.70
C SER A 16 0.29 -6.08 17.55
N SER A 17 0.15 -7.34 17.88
CA SER A 17 -0.97 -7.84 18.70
C SER A 17 -1.01 -7.26 20.12
N LYS A 18 0.14 -6.86 20.67
CA LYS A 18 0.25 -6.22 22.00
C LYS A 18 0.02 -4.70 21.96
N ASN A 19 0.03 -4.09 20.79
CA ASN A 19 -0.11 -2.66 20.57
C ASN A 19 -1.13 -2.37 19.44
N PRO A 20 -2.41 -2.71 19.63
CA PRO A 20 -3.42 -2.65 18.57
C PRO A 20 -3.69 -1.22 18.06
N ASP A 21 -3.30 -0.20 18.82
CA ASP A 21 -3.43 1.21 18.44
C ASP A 21 -2.29 1.72 17.54
N LEU A 22 -1.28 0.87 17.25
CA LEU A 22 -0.13 1.23 16.43
C LEU A 22 -0.05 0.36 15.19
N GLN A 23 0.41 0.94 14.09
CA GLN A 23 0.78 0.18 12.90
C GLN A 23 2.29 -0.05 12.87
N PHE A 24 2.66 -1.22 12.40
CA PHE A 24 4.05 -1.66 12.34
C PHE A 24 4.39 -2.13 10.93
N GLU A 25 5.46 -1.60 10.38
CA GLU A 25 6.06 -2.07 9.14
C GLU A 25 7.52 -2.47 9.38
N ARG A 26 8.06 -3.29 8.49
CA ARG A 26 9.48 -3.60 8.44
C ARG A 26 9.99 -3.34 7.03
N ASN A 27 11.03 -2.53 6.92
CA ASN A 27 11.71 -2.26 5.66
C ASN A 27 12.55 -3.46 5.20
N ALA A 28 12.98 -3.49 3.95
CA ALA A 28 13.82 -4.55 3.40
C ALA A 28 15.16 -4.71 4.13
N ASP A 29 15.71 -3.63 4.70
CA ASP A 29 16.93 -3.63 5.53
C ASP A 29 16.70 -4.11 6.98
N GLY A 30 15.47 -4.49 7.33
CA GLY A 30 15.09 -4.94 8.67
C GLY A 30 14.68 -3.84 9.63
N THR A 31 14.73 -2.57 9.24
CA THR A 31 14.32 -1.43 10.08
C THR A 31 12.83 -1.51 10.42
N LEU A 32 12.51 -1.45 11.72
CA LEU A 32 11.13 -1.36 12.20
C LEU A 32 10.62 0.07 12.08
N VAL A 33 9.48 0.23 11.41
CA VAL A 33 8.74 1.49 11.33
C VAL A 33 7.49 1.38 12.20
N ILE A 34 7.30 2.34 13.09
CA ILE A 34 6.16 2.39 14.01
C ILE A 34 5.34 3.65 13.69
N MET A 35 4.07 3.47 13.42
CA MET A 35 3.17 4.55 13.04
C MET A 35 2.05 4.70 14.06
N PRO A 36 1.78 5.94 14.53
CA PRO A 36 0.63 6.22 15.38
C PRO A 36 -0.67 6.14 14.58
N PRO A 37 -1.84 6.14 15.26
CA PRO A 37 -3.13 6.22 14.59
C PRO A 37 -3.19 7.38 13.60
N THR A 38 -3.80 7.12 12.46
CA THR A 38 -3.95 8.09 11.37
C THR A 38 -4.87 9.23 11.77
N GLY A 39 -4.49 10.47 11.44
CA GLY A 39 -5.33 11.64 11.64
C GLY A 39 -6.60 11.62 10.77
N GLY A 40 -7.69 12.29 11.22
CA GLY A 40 -9.01 12.22 10.58
C GLY A 40 -9.02 12.53 9.08
N ILE A 41 -8.21 13.49 8.60
CA ILE A 41 -8.12 13.78 7.15
C ILE A 41 -7.47 12.64 6.39
N SER A 42 -6.38 12.09 6.90
CA SER A 42 -5.68 10.96 6.26
C SER A 42 -6.55 9.71 6.25
N GLY A 43 -7.16 9.34 7.39
CA GLY A 43 -8.08 8.21 7.46
C GLY A 43 -9.29 8.34 6.52
N ASN A 44 -9.82 9.57 6.33
CA ASN A 44 -10.86 9.80 5.31
C ASN A 44 -10.35 9.51 3.88
N ARG A 45 -9.10 9.86 3.57
CA ARG A 45 -8.52 9.60 2.24
C ARG A 45 -8.21 8.12 2.02
N GLU A 46 -7.70 7.44 3.03
CA GLU A 46 -7.49 5.98 3.03
C GLU A 46 -8.81 5.24 2.77
N ALA A 47 -9.87 5.60 3.51
CA ALA A 47 -11.20 5.04 3.32
C ALA A 47 -11.73 5.30 1.90
N LYS A 48 -11.54 6.50 1.33
CA LYS A 48 -11.92 6.80 -0.06
C LYS A 48 -11.13 5.97 -1.07
N ALA A 49 -9.82 5.82 -0.89
CA ALA A 49 -9.00 5.01 -1.79
C ALA A 49 -9.50 3.57 -1.86
N GLY A 50 -9.75 2.94 -0.70
CA GLY A 50 -10.35 1.62 -0.62
C GLY A 50 -11.75 1.56 -1.27
N ALA A 51 -12.61 2.56 -0.99
CA ALA A 51 -13.96 2.61 -1.54
C ALA A 51 -13.97 2.72 -3.08
N TYR A 52 -13.08 3.52 -3.68
CA TYR A 52 -12.97 3.63 -5.14
C TYR A 52 -12.53 2.30 -5.77
N LEU A 53 -11.56 1.61 -5.17
CA LEU A 53 -11.13 0.30 -5.64
C LEU A 53 -12.23 -0.76 -5.51
N LEU A 54 -12.93 -0.80 -4.37
CA LEU A 54 -14.04 -1.73 -4.14
C LEU A 54 -15.18 -1.48 -5.13
N SER A 55 -15.58 -0.23 -5.36
CA SER A 55 -16.62 0.12 -6.32
C SER A 55 -16.27 -0.27 -7.74
N TRP A 56 -15.00 -0.14 -8.13
CA TRP A 56 -14.52 -0.65 -9.42
C TRP A 56 -14.57 -2.19 -9.45
N LEU A 57 -14.14 -2.86 -8.38
CA LEU A 57 -14.08 -4.32 -8.32
C LEU A 57 -15.47 -4.98 -8.39
N GLU A 58 -16.51 -4.36 -7.81
CA GLU A 58 -17.90 -4.86 -7.88
C GLU A 58 -18.37 -5.18 -9.31
N SER A 59 -17.83 -4.47 -10.31
CA SER A 59 -18.17 -4.64 -11.71
C SER A 59 -17.19 -5.54 -12.48
N HIS A 60 -16.09 -5.97 -11.89
CA HIS A 60 -14.98 -6.58 -12.62
C HIS A 60 -14.56 -7.95 -12.14
N ASP A 61 -14.88 -8.35 -10.91
CA ASP A 61 -14.54 -9.65 -10.31
C ASP A 61 -13.09 -10.12 -10.63
N LEU A 62 -12.10 -9.22 -10.47
CA LEU A 62 -10.73 -9.44 -10.91
C LEU A 62 -9.77 -9.81 -9.77
N GLY A 63 -10.20 -9.78 -8.51
CA GLY A 63 -9.33 -10.06 -7.36
C GLY A 63 -9.91 -9.55 -6.05
N GLU A 64 -9.04 -9.13 -5.13
CA GLU A 64 -9.40 -8.66 -3.79
C GLU A 64 -8.76 -7.30 -3.49
N VAL A 65 -9.48 -6.47 -2.72
CA VAL A 65 -9.02 -5.15 -2.25
C VAL A 65 -8.73 -5.21 -0.76
N PHE A 66 -7.63 -4.63 -0.35
CA PHE A 66 -7.14 -4.62 1.03
C PHE A 66 -6.97 -3.19 1.54
N GLY A 67 -7.31 -2.98 2.82
CA GLY A 67 -7.18 -1.71 3.51
C GLY A 67 -5.84 -1.50 4.22
N PRO A 68 -5.69 -0.34 4.89
CA PRO A 68 -4.38 0.14 5.40
C PRO A 68 -3.81 -0.66 6.57
N SER A 69 -4.56 -1.53 7.20
CA SER A 69 -4.06 -2.40 8.29
C SER A 69 -3.52 -3.75 7.80
N THR A 70 -3.60 -4.03 6.49
CA THR A 70 -3.15 -5.30 5.94
C THR A 70 -1.65 -5.30 5.70
N GLY A 71 -0.93 -6.21 6.35
CA GLY A 71 0.50 -6.41 6.15
C GLY A 71 0.79 -7.33 4.96
N PHE A 72 1.53 -6.82 3.98
CA PHE A 72 2.05 -7.60 2.85
C PHE A 72 3.54 -7.88 3.06
N LYS A 73 3.90 -9.15 3.06
CA LYS A 73 5.29 -9.58 3.15
C LYS A 73 5.82 -9.91 1.77
N ALA A 74 6.78 -9.13 1.31
CA ALA A 74 7.55 -9.42 0.10
C ALA A 74 9.04 -9.44 0.45
N ASN A 75 9.71 -10.57 0.21
CA ASN A 75 11.07 -10.81 0.67
C ASN A 75 11.19 -10.61 2.20
N THR A 76 12.03 -9.68 2.65
CA THR A 76 12.20 -9.33 4.06
C THR A 76 11.31 -8.17 4.51
N ALA A 77 10.77 -7.40 3.57
CA ALA A 77 9.90 -6.26 3.87
C ALA A 77 8.50 -6.71 4.28
N ILE A 78 7.89 -6.00 5.23
CA ILE A 78 6.46 -6.08 5.54
C ILE A 78 5.91 -4.67 5.52
N LYS A 79 4.98 -4.41 4.58
CA LYS A 79 4.41 -3.10 4.32
C LYS A 79 2.89 -3.14 4.34
N SER A 80 2.31 -2.02 4.76
CA SER A 80 0.85 -1.81 4.79
C SER A 80 0.53 -0.57 3.97
N PRO A 81 0.16 -0.70 2.68
CA PRO A 81 -0.25 0.43 1.86
C PRO A 81 -1.63 0.95 2.28
N ASP A 82 -1.92 2.24 2.00
CA ASP A 82 -3.22 2.85 2.32
C ASP A 82 -4.40 2.16 1.61
N ALA A 83 -4.16 1.61 0.42
CA ALA A 83 -5.05 0.66 -0.25
C ALA A 83 -4.24 -0.24 -1.18
N ALA A 84 -4.66 -1.49 -1.34
CA ALA A 84 -4.01 -2.44 -2.23
C ALA A 84 -5.02 -3.31 -2.98
N PHE A 85 -4.58 -3.83 -4.13
CA PHE A 85 -5.32 -4.83 -4.90
C PHE A 85 -4.40 -6.01 -5.20
N VAL A 86 -4.95 -7.22 -5.06
CA VAL A 86 -4.32 -8.49 -5.44
C VAL A 86 -5.19 -9.16 -6.49
N ALA A 87 -4.60 -9.48 -7.62
CA ALA A 87 -5.31 -10.13 -8.72
C ALA A 87 -5.76 -11.55 -8.36
N ARG A 88 -6.89 -11.96 -8.94
CA ARG A 88 -7.45 -13.31 -8.77
C ARG A 88 -6.42 -14.39 -9.08
N GLY A 89 -6.41 -15.45 -8.28
CA GLY A 89 -5.50 -16.59 -8.42
C GLY A 89 -4.08 -16.37 -7.86
N ARG A 90 -3.81 -15.20 -7.27
CA ARG A 90 -2.56 -14.95 -6.54
C ARG A 90 -2.66 -15.21 -5.04
N LEU A 91 -3.85 -15.20 -4.50
CA LEU A 91 -4.15 -15.68 -3.15
C LEU A 91 -4.38 -17.20 -3.18
N ALA A 92 -4.09 -17.88 -2.08
CA ALA A 92 -4.47 -19.27 -1.92
C ALA A 92 -6.01 -19.41 -1.97
N GLU A 93 -6.55 -20.54 -2.43
CA GLU A 93 -8.00 -20.73 -2.56
C GLU A 93 -8.73 -20.57 -1.20
N ASP A 94 -8.06 -20.93 -0.11
CA ASP A 94 -8.55 -20.89 1.27
C ASP A 94 -7.98 -19.73 2.10
N TRP A 95 -7.51 -18.65 1.45
CA TRP A 95 -6.78 -17.57 2.12
C TRP A 95 -7.60 -16.87 3.22
N ASP A 96 -8.90 -16.78 3.06
CA ASP A 96 -9.86 -16.17 3.99
C ASP A 96 -10.36 -17.13 5.08
N GLU A 97 -10.08 -18.43 4.94
CA GLU A 97 -10.35 -19.45 5.95
C GLU A 97 -9.15 -19.70 6.88
N GLN A 98 -7.97 -19.16 6.54
CA GLN A 98 -6.75 -19.32 7.31
C GLN A 98 -6.69 -18.40 8.52
N GLU A 99 -5.73 -18.70 9.43
CA GLU A 99 -5.40 -17.79 10.53
C GLU A 99 -5.01 -16.41 10.01
N ASP A 100 -5.56 -15.35 10.61
CA ASP A 100 -5.27 -13.96 10.24
C ASP A 100 -3.79 -13.62 10.45
N ARG A 101 -3.07 -13.42 9.35
CA ARG A 101 -1.62 -13.18 9.32
C ARG A 101 -1.24 -12.30 8.13
N PHE A 102 0.03 -11.90 8.08
CA PHE A 102 0.57 -11.20 6.91
C PHE A 102 0.44 -12.03 5.64
N LEU A 103 0.05 -11.37 4.55
CA LEU A 103 -0.02 -12.00 3.23
C LEU A 103 1.40 -12.12 2.65
N ASN A 104 1.84 -13.35 2.34
CA ASN A 104 3.18 -13.65 1.83
C ASN A 104 3.26 -13.41 0.30
N LEU A 105 2.94 -12.20 -0.14
CA LEU A 105 3.04 -11.78 -1.54
C LEU A 105 3.13 -10.24 -1.62
N ALA A 106 3.65 -9.73 -2.73
CA ALA A 106 3.49 -8.33 -3.09
C ALA A 106 2.11 -8.13 -3.75
N PRO A 107 1.32 -7.11 -3.39
CA PRO A 107 0.10 -6.79 -4.14
C PRO A 107 0.42 -6.38 -5.58
N ASP A 108 -0.56 -6.49 -6.47
CA ASP A 108 -0.39 -6.06 -7.87
C ASP A 108 -0.41 -4.53 -8.00
N PHE A 109 -1.26 -3.90 -7.17
CA PHE A 109 -1.45 -2.46 -7.18
C PHE A 109 -1.49 -1.91 -5.75
N VAL A 110 -0.88 -0.74 -5.54
CA VAL A 110 -0.90 -0.02 -4.26
C VAL A 110 -1.21 1.46 -4.44
N ILE A 111 -1.88 2.03 -3.44
CA ILE A 111 -2.07 3.47 -3.28
C ILE A 111 -1.44 3.91 -1.96
N GLU A 112 -0.64 4.97 -2.01
CA GLU A 112 -0.12 5.69 -0.85
C GLU A 112 -0.55 7.16 -0.91
N ILE A 113 -0.92 7.73 0.23
CA ILE A 113 -1.42 9.11 0.34
C ILE A 113 -0.58 9.85 1.38
N ARG A 114 0.14 10.85 0.93
CA ARG A 114 1.00 11.65 1.81
C ARG A 114 0.20 12.36 2.90
N SER A 115 0.55 12.09 4.15
CA SER A 115 0.05 12.81 5.32
C SER A 115 1.08 13.84 5.81
N LYS A 116 1.88 13.50 6.81
CA LYS A 116 2.93 14.36 7.39
C LYS A 116 4.35 13.95 7.00
N THR A 117 4.50 12.74 6.47
CA THR A 117 5.81 12.20 6.06
C THR A 117 6.42 13.05 4.95
N ASP A 118 7.73 13.20 4.94
CA ASP A 118 8.42 13.85 3.83
C ASP A 118 8.23 13.06 2.53
N ILE A 119 8.32 13.76 1.40
CA ILE A 119 8.01 13.16 0.10
C ILE A 119 9.09 12.17 -0.31
N GLU A 120 10.35 12.44 0.04
CA GLU A 120 11.49 11.60 -0.30
C GLU A 120 11.36 10.20 0.34
N THR A 121 10.96 10.14 1.61
CA THR A 121 10.67 8.89 2.32
C THR A 121 9.56 8.09 1.64
N LEU A 122 8.45 8.75 1.24
CA LEU A 122 7.36 8.07 0.54
C LEU A 122 7.76 7.62 -0.87
N GLN A 123 8.53 8.42 -1.58
CA GLN A 123 9.06 8.03 -2.89
C GLN A 123 10.01 6.83 -2.78
N ALA A 124 10.83 6.76 -1.72
CA ALA A 124 11.67 5.60 -1.44
C ALA A 124 10.80 4.36 -1.13
N LYS A 125 9.74 4.51 -0.32
CA LYS A 125 8.75 3.45 -0.04
C LYS A 125 8.10 2.94 -1.34
N MET A 126 7.72 3.83 -2.25
CA MET A 126 7.14 3.44 -3.54
C MET A 126 8.11 2.64 -4.41
N ARG A 127 9.38 3.05 -4.46
CA ARG A 127 10.42 2.27 -5.17
C ARG A 127 10.61 0.89 -4.53
N GLU A 128 10.64 0.82 -3.20
CA GLU A 128 10.72 -0.45 -2.47
C GLU A 128 9.54 -1.37 -2.80
N TYR A 129 8.32 -0.84 -2.97
CA TYR A 129 7.17 -1.63 -3.45
C TYR A 129 7.44 -2.24 -4.83
N ILE A 130 7.90 -1.44 -5.79
CA ILE A 130 8.19 -1.90 -7.15
C ILE A 130 9.32 -2.96 -7.14
N ASP A 131 10.41 -2.71 -6.42
CA ASP A 131 11.54 -3.63 -6.28
C ASP A 131 11.12 -4.96 -5.64
N ASN A 132 10.09 -4.97 -4.82
CA ASN A 132 9.51 -6.16 -4.19
C ASN A 132 8.38 -6.83 -5.02
N GLY A 133 8.10 -6.34 -6.22
CA GLY A 133 7.20 -7.02 -7.16
C GLY A 133 5.79 -6.41 -7.31
N VAL A 134 5.54 -5.23 -6.74
CA VAL A 134 4.33 -4.46 -7.07
C VAL A 134 4.43 -4.01 -8.53
N ARG A 135 3.35 -4.20 -9.30
CA ARG A 135 3.33 -3.91 -10.74
C ARG A 135 3.00 -2.45 -11.04
N LEU A 136 2.13 -1.85 -10.23
CA LEU A 136 1.68 -0.46 -10.37
C LEU A 136 1.48 0.17 -8.98
N GLY A 137 1.97 1.38 -8.78
CA GLY A 137 1.80 2.13 -7.54
C GLY A 137 1.44 3.58 -7.79
N TRP A 138 0.48 4.11 -7.04
CA TRP A 138 0.11 5.52 -7.08
C TRP A 138 0.45 6.19 -5.75
N LEU A 139 1.19 7.30 -5.81
CA LEU A 139 1.49 8.16 -4.66
C LEU A 139 0.77 9.51 -4.82
N PHE A 140 -0.12 9.83 -3.90
CA PHE A 140 -0.84 11.11 -3.88
C PHE A 140 -0.17 12.08 -2.89
N ASP A 141 0.32 13.21 -3.39
CA ASP A 141 0.93 14.27 -2.59
C ASP A 141 -0.04 15.45 -2.43
N ARG A 142 -0.79 15.42 -1.35
CA ARG A 142 -1.77 16.44 -0.99
C ARG A 142 -1.12 17.81 -0.75
N GLN A 143 0.12 17.85 -0.27
CA GLN A 143 0.79 19.11 0.06
C GLN A 143 1.20 19.87 -1.21
N ASN A 144 1.60 19.17 -2.26
CA ASN A 144 2.01 19.77 -3.53
C ASN A 144 0.98 19.61 -4.65
N GLN A 145 -0.23 19.11 -4.34
CA GLN A 145 -1.36 18.99 -5.27
C GLN A 145 -1.01 18.23 -6.54
N GLN A 146 -0.41 17.04 -6.38
CA GLN A 146 0.07 16.20 -7.48
C GLN A 146 0.04 14.72 -7.10
N ALA A 147 0.29 13.85 -8.07
CA ALA A 147 0.47 12.42 -7.87
C ALA A 147 1.62 11.88 -8.73
N TRP A 148 2.14 10.73 -8.34
CA TRP A 148 3.10 9.97 -9.15
C TRP A 148 2.58 8.57 -9.40
N VAL A 149 2.87 8.05 -10.58
CA VAL A 149 2.61 6.67 -10.99
C VAL A 149 3.95 5.96 -11.15
N TYR A 150 4.13 4.88 -10.40
CA TYR A 150 5.30 4.00 -10.39
C TYR A 150 4.95 2.70 -11.09
N ARG A 151 5.79 2.21 -11.98
CA ARG A 151 5.56 0.98 -12.77
C ARG A 151 6.67 -0.04 -12.57
N ALA A 152 6.36 -1.30 -12.88
CA ALA A 152 7.29 -2.42 -12.74
C ALA A 152 8.58 -2.29 -13.57
N ASP A 153 8.56 -1.51 -14.65
CA ASP A 153 9.75 -1.20 -15.47
C ASP A 153 10.66 -0.13 -14.85
N GLY A 154 10.32 0.37 -13.65
CA GLY A 154 11.03 1.42 -12.94
C GLY A 154 10.67 2.84 -13.39
N SER A 155 9.80 3.00 -14.39
CA SER A 155 9.37 4.32 -14.83
C SER A 155 8.49 5.00 -13.79
N VAL A 156 8.66 6.33 -13.65
CA VAL A 156 7.88 7.17 -12.74
C VAL A 156 7.36 8.38 -13.52
N THR A 157 6.05 8.60 -13.45
CA THR A 157 5.40 9.74 -14.12
C THR A 157 4.68 10.60 -13.09
N GLN A 158 4.91 11.89 -13.13
CA GLN A 158 4.24 12.88 -12.29
C GLN A 158 2.99 13.44 -12.99
N TYR A 159 1.92 13.61 -12.22
CA TYR A 159 0.63 14.12 -12.70
C TYR A 159 0.12 15.28 -11.84
N PRO A 160 -0.41 16.35 -12.44
CA PRO A 160 -1.03 17.46 -11.70
C PRO A 160 -2.40 17.06 -11.13
N ALA A 161 -2.92 17.87 -10.19
CA ALA A 161 -4.24 17.67 -9.58
C ALA A 161 -5.40 17.55 -10.57
N THR A 162 -5.26 18.14 -11.77
CA THR A 162 -6.29 18.11 -12.83
C THR A 162 -6.32 16.84 -13.65
N ALA A 163 -5.31 15.97 -13.50
CA ALA A 163 -5.20 14.73 -14.27
C ALA A 163 -6.17 13.65 -13.76
N VAL A 164 -6.40 12.67 -14.62
CA VAL A 164 -7.04 11.39 -14.28
C VAL A 164 -6.02 10.28 -14.47
N LEU A 165 -5.78 9.51 -13.43
CA LEU A 165 -4.90 8.33 -13.48
C LEU A 165 -5.68 7.14 -14.06
N ASN A 166 -4.94 6.26 -14.71
CA ASN A 166 -5.45 5.03 -15.30
C ASN A 166 -4.74 3.83 -14.70
N GLY A 167 -5.47 2.77 -14.37
CA GLY A 167 -4.96 1.53 -13.79
C GLY A 167 -4.18 0.62 -14.74
N GLU A 168 -4.01 1.07 -15.97
CA GLU A 168 -3.22 0.40 -17.02
C GLU A 168 -3.69 -1.06 -17.23
N ASP A 169 -2.76 -1.99 -17.39
CA ASP A 169 -3.04 -3.44 -17.52
C ASP A 169 -3.13 -4.16 -16.17
N VAL A 170 -2.92 -3.45 -15.05
CA VAL A 170 -2.89 -4.01 -13.70
C VAL A 170 -4.27 -3.98 -13.03
N VAL A 171 -4.92 -2.84 -13.04
CA VAL A 171 -6.32 -2.64 -12.58
C VAL A 171 -7.13 -2.13 -13.76
N LEU A 172 -7.40 -3.03 -14.69
CA LEU A 172 -7.95 -2.73 -16.02
C LEU A 172 -9.28 -1.97 -15.91
N GLY A 173 -9.35 -0.81 -16.56
CA GLY A 173 -10.53 0.06 -16.55
C GLY A 173 -10.70 0.91 -15.30
N PHE A 174 -9.87 0.73 -14.24
CA PHE A 174 -9.88 1.61 -13.09
C PHE A 174 -9.32 2.99 -13.46
N THR A 175 -10.09 4.03 -13.19
CA THR A 175 -9.65 5.42 -13.37
C THR A 175 -9.99 6.25 -12.14
N LEU A 176 -9.12 7.19 -11.80
CA LEU A 176 -9.33 8.06 -10.64
C LEU A 176 -8.77 9.46 -10.89
N ALA A 177 -9.62 10.48 -10.70
CA ALA A 177 -9.16 11.86 -10.76
C ALA A 177 -8.20 12.13 -9.58
N VAL A 178 -7.02 12.69 -9.85
CA VAL A 178 -6.00 12.97 -8.82
C VAL A 178 -6.58 13.76 -7.65
N ARG A 179 -7.37 14.79 -7.93
CA ARG A 179 -8.04 15.63 -6.91
C ARG A 179 -8.95 14.87 -5.94
N SER A 180 -9.37 13.64 -6.26
CA SER A 180 -10.28 12.86 -5.41
C SER A 180 -9.64 12.40 -4.10
N LEU A 181 -8.30 12.31 -4.07
CA LEU A 181 -7.51 11.91 -2.90
C LEU A 181 -6.56 13.01 -2.38
N LEU A 182 -6.57 14.20 -2.98
CA LEU A 182 -5.79 15.36 -2.50
C LEU A 182 -6.43 16.09 -1.33
#